data_03da131ee864844d49eb957d31a82049
#
_entry.id   03da131ee864844d49eb957d31a82049
#
_cell.length_a   1.000
_cell.length_b   1.000
_cell.length_c   1.000
_cell.angle_alpha   90.00
_cell.angle_beta   90.00
_cell.angle_gamma   90.00
#
_symmetry.space_group_name_H-M   'P 1'
#
loop_
_entity.id
_entity.type
_entity.pdbx_description
1 polymer ?
#
loop_
_entity_poly.entity_id
_entity_poly.type
_entity_poly.pdbx_seq_one_letter_code
_entity_poly.pdbx_strand_id
1 'polypeptide(L)'
;NAVDIYLLRACDRAKASDEYWQRDNRPQENLLVGIKGRVSLKKFLSLTVNGATSAFTADRESPKVEVGEATRFDKIFDARYTSRIRFAGDASLGFSFPFVNGSISYKIIQPDYVSLGTYYTSNNYQSLGASLSTMLFRRISLSGNFSMQNDNLSKKQLYTNNGYVYSAMASYNHTCGFGITGMFNGYLQRQDDGAEVV
;
A
#
# COMPACT_ATOMS: atom_id res chain seq x y z
N ASN A 1 -3.45 22.27 -1.73
CA ASN A 1 -2.21 21.55 -1.98
C ASN A 1 -1.49 21.40 -0.65
N ALA A 2 -1.06 20.21 -0.31
CA ALA A 2 -0.31 19.90 0.89
C ALA A 2 0.78 18.88 0.57
N VAL A 3 1.89 18.99 1.28
CA VAL A 3 2.97 18.00 1.26
C VAL A 3 3.37 17.77 2.71
N ASP A 4 3.31 16.53 3.14
CA ASP A 4 3.72 16.09 4.46
C ASP A 4 4.92 15.15 4.31
N ILE A 5 5.91 15.32 5.17
CA ILE A 5 7.05 14.42 5.28
C ILE A 5 7.03 13.84 6.69
N TYR A 6 7.21 12.54 6.81
CA TYR A 6 7.27 11.88 8.10
C TYR A 6 8.48 10.96 8.21
N LEU A 7 8.99 10.89 9.42
CA LEU A 7 10.12 10.06 9.80
C LEU A 7 9.72 9.25 11.02
N LEU A 8 9.90 7.95 10.96
CA LEU A 8 9.72 7.06 12.09
C LEU A 8 11.00 6.25 12.27
N ARG A 9 11.52 6.23 13.48
CA ARG A 9 12.60 5.32 13.88
C ARG A 9 12.14 4.47 15.05
N ALA A 10 12.22 3.16 14.89
CA ALA A 10 11.95 2.19 15.94
C ALA A 10 13.18 1.30 16.10
N CYS A 11 13.60 1.06 17.33
CA CYS A 11 14.71 0.16 17.61
C CYS A 11 14.51 -0.55 18.95
N ASP A 12 14.89 -1.81 18.98
CA ASP A 12 14.91 -2.59 20.21
C ASP A 12 16.09 -2.18 21.08
N ARG A 13 15.85 -2.08 22.39
CA ARG A 13 16.86 -1.71 23.41
C ARG A 13 17.49 -2.93 24.07
N ALA A 14 17.33 -4.12 23.52
CA ALA A 14 17.90 -5.31 24.11
C ALA A 14 19.42 -5.21 24.30
N LYS A 15 19.88 -5.59 25.47
CA LYS A 15 21.31 -5.80 25.71
C LYS A 15 21.66 -7.23 25.29
N ALA A 16 22.83 -7.42 24.70
CA ALA A 16 23.33 -8.74 24.27
C ALA A 16 23.41 -9.78 25.41
N SER A 17 23.27 -9.36 26.66
CA SER A 17 23.30 -10.21 27.86
C SER A 17 21.93 -10.79 28.26
N ASP A 18 20.84 -10.38 27.61
CA ASP A 18 19.52 -10.88 27.97
C ASP A 18 19.29 -12.25 27.30
N GLU A 19 19.20 -13.29 28.13
CA GLU A 19 19.00 -14.67 27.72
C GLU A 19 17.80 -14.87 26.80
N TYR A 20 16.81 -13.98 26.89
CA TYR A 20 15.61 -13.93 26.04
C TYR A 20 15.96 -13.68 24.55
N TRP A 21 16.98 -12.87 24.25
CA TRP A 21 17.38 -12.49 22.91
C TRP A 21 18.32 -13.50 22.24
N GLN A 22 18.87 -14.43 23.01
CA GLN A 22 19.83 -15.40 22.51
C GLN A 22 19.21 -16.55 21.70
N ARG A 23 17.89 -16.80 21.80
CA ARG A 23 17.29 -17.96 21.16
C ARG A 23 16.63 -17.68 19.82
N ASP A 24 15.64 -16.78 19.74
CA ASP A 24 14.85 -16.62 18.52
C ASP A 24 14.52 -15.16 18.13
N ASN A 25 14.70 -14.20 19.04
CA ASN A 25 14.38 -12.79 18.80
C ASN A 25 15.67 -11.96 18.77
N ARG A 26 16.11 -11.57 17.60
CA ARG A 26 17.24 -10.64 17.43
C ARG A 26 16.75 -9.19 17.56
N PRO A 27 17.56 -8.29 18.18
CA PRO A 27 17.20 -6.89 18.27
C PRO A 27 17.12 -6.26 16.88
N GLN A 28 15.99 -5.65 16.60
CA GLN A 28 15.66 -5.10 15.29
C GLN A 28 15.75 -3.58 15.28
N GLU A 29 15.95 -3.01 14.10
CA GLU A 29 15.90 -1.57 13.88
C GLU A 29 15.16 -1.30 12.58
N ASN A 30 14.31 -0.28 12.59
CA ASN A 30 13.58 0.18 11.42
C ASN A 30 13.63 1.71 11.36
N LEU A 31 14.07 2.23 10.23
CA LEU A 31 13.97 3.64 9.87
C LEU A 31 13.03 3.76 8.68
N LEU A 32 11.95 4.47 8.86
CA LEU A 32 10.97 4.72 7.82
C LEU A 32 10.93 6.21 7.50
N VAL A 33 11.06 6.52 6.22
CA VAL A 33 10.92 7.86 5.68
C VAL A 33 9.78 7.84 4.68
N GLY A 34 8.81 8.73 4.85
CA GLY A 34 7.68 8.80 3.95
C GLY A 34 7.32 10.22 3.56
N ILE A 35 6.67 10.31 2.42
CA ILE A 35 6.13 11.54 1.87
C ILE A 35 4.68 11.33 1.47
N LYS A 36 3.83 12.30 1.78
CA LYS A 36 2.45 12.35 1.34
C LYS A 36 2.21 13.67 0.63
N GLY A 37 1.75 13.60 -0.59
CA GLY A 37 1.39 14.76 -1.40
C GLY A 37 -0.08 14.76 -1.75
N ARG A 38 -0.74 15.91 -1.64
CA ARG A 38 -2.07 16.14 -2.17
C ARG A 38 -2.09 17.40 -3.01
N VAL A 39 -2.47 17.25 -4.26
CA VAL A 39 -2.59 18.35 -5.23
C VAL A 39 -4.00 18.36 -5.78
N SER A 40 -4.68 19.50 -5.65
CA SER A 40 -5.97 19.74 -6.30
C SER A 40 -5.74 20.58 -7.57
N LEU A 41 -6.00 19.96 -8.71
CA LEU A 41 -5.90 20.57 -10.03
C LEU A 41 -7.28 21.10 -10.42
N LYS A 42 -7.49 22.41 -10.20
CA LYS A 42 -8.81 23.04 -10.33
C LYS A 42 -9.84 22.42 -9.35
N LYS A 43 -11.15 22.69 -9.57
CA LYS A 43 -12.18 22.20 -8.65
C LYS A 43 -12.60 20.75 -8.87
N PHE A 44 -12.11 20.10 -9.93
CA PHE A 44 -12.64 18.80 -10.38
C PHE A 44 -11.59 17.68 -10.46
N LEU A 45 -10.33 17.94 -10.23
CA LEU A 45 -9.29 16.91 -10.19
C LEU A 45 -8.49 16.99 -8.90
N SER A 46 -8.24 15.84 -8.29
CA SER A 46 -7.39 15.72 -7.10
C SER A 46 -6.44 14.54 -7.27
N LEU A 47 -5.17 14.78 -7.05
CA LEU A 47 -4.13 13.75 -7.00
C LEU A 47 -3.63 13.63 -5.57
N THR A 48 -3.63 12.44 -5.05
CA THR A 48 -2.99 12.10 -3.78
C THR A 48 -1.92 11.05 -4.04
N VAL A 49 -0.73 11.26 -3.53
CA VAL A 49 0.39 10.31 -3.64
C VAL A 49 0.99 10.14 -2.26
N ASN A 50 1.15 8.90 -1.83
CA ASN A 50 1.87 8.52 -0.62
C ASN A 50 3.00 7.57 -1.00
N GLY A 51 4.15 7.75 -0.40
CA GLY A 51 5.28 6.86 -0.57
C GLY A 51 6.06 6.75 0.72
N ALA A 52 6.53 5.56 1.03
CA ALA A 52 7.36 5.31 2.19
C ALA A 52 8.48 4.34 1.84
N THR A 53 9.68 4.67 2.27
CA THR A 53 10.84 3.80 2.19
C THR A 53 11.19 3.34 3.60
N SER A 54 11.31 2.04 3.78
CA SER A 54 11.70 1.40 5.03
C SER A 54 13.10 0.81 4.89
N ALA A 55 14.02 1.27 5.73
CA ALA A 55 15.28 0.62 5.99
C ALA A 55 15.14 -0.23 7.26
N PHE A 56 15.19 -1.53 7.10
CA PHE A 56 14.96 -2.50 8.17
C PHE A 56 16.19 -3.37 8.39
N THR A 57 16.63 -3.49 9.63
CA THR A 57 17.70 -4.39 10.08
C THR A 57 17.10 -5.48 10.96
N ALA A 58 17.22 -6.72 10.53
CA ALA A 58 16.68 -7.87 11.26
C ALA A 58 17.52 -8.27 12.48
N ASP A 59 18.82 -7.95 12.46
CA ASP A 59 19.75 -8.24 13.55
C ASP A 59 20.75 -7.09 13.71
N ARG A 60 20.62 -6.34 14.80
CA ARG A 60 21.52 -5.23 15.14
C ARG A 60 22.90 -5.68 15.64
N GLU A 61 23.07 -6.95 15.92
CA GLU A 61 24.36 -7.53 16.33
C GLU A 61 25.15 -8.07 15.12
N SER A 62 24.53 -8.16 13.94
CA SER A 62 25.22 -8.58 12.72
C SER A 62 26.34 -7.60 12.34
N PRO A 63 27.40 -8.06 11.65
CA PRO A 63 28.49 -7.20 11.22
C PRO A 63 28.01 -6.00 10.40
N LYS A 64 28.64 -4.84 10.60
CA LYS A 64 28.39 -3.66 9.77
C LYS A 64 28.92 -3.89 8.36
N VAL A 65 28.22 -3.38 7.38
CA VAL A 65 28.69 -3.36 6.00
C VAL A 65 29.56 -2.13 5.83
N GLU A 66 30.87 -2.33 5.60
CA GLU A 66 31.77 -1.26 5.20
C GLU A 66 31.49 -0.92 3.73
N VAL A 67 30.56 -0.01 3.48
CA VAL A 67 30.29 0.51 2.15
C VAL A 67 31.09 1.80 1.99
N GLY A 68 32.12 1.77 1.11
CA GLY A 68 32.84 2.98 0.72
C GLY A 68 31.87 4.05 0.23
N GLU A 69 32.05 5.30 0.66
CA GLU A 69 31.27 6.50 0.32
C GLU A 69 29.80 6.61 0.80
N ALA A 70 29.18 5.60 1.37
CA ALA A 70 27.81 5.69 1.91
C ALA A 70 27.73 6.38 3.30
N THR A 71 28.75 7.05 3.72
CA THR A 71 28.99 7.61 5.06
C THR A 71 28.05 8.72 5.51
N ARG A 72 27.16 9.23 4.67
CA ARG A 72 26.19 10.27 5.08
C ARG A 72 24.94 9.70 5.77
N PHE A 73 24.58 8.46 5.48
CA PHE A 73 23.42 7.79 6.11
C PHE A 73 23.78 7.03 7.39
N ASP A 74 25.07 6.72 7.64
CA ASP A 74 25.55 5.99 8.82
C ASP A 74 25.25 6.69 10.16
N LYS A 75 25.03 8.01 10.13
CA LYS A 75 24.63 8.77 11.33
C LYS A 75 23.16 8.57 11.71
N ILE A 76 22.34 8.13 10.76
CA ILE A 76 20.88 7.99 10.92
C ILE A 76 20.47 6.52 10.97
N PHE A 77 21.15 5.67 10.23
CA PHE A 77 20.87 4.23 10.12
C PHE A 77 22.15 3.44 9.90
N ASP A 78 22.48 2.54 10.83
CA ASP A 78 23.63 1.65 10.76
C ASP A 78 23.34 0.48 9.78
N ALA A 79 23.84 0.56 8.56
CA ALA A 79 23.68 -0.52 7.59
C ALA A 79 24.46 -1.78 8.00
N ARG A 80 23.80 -2.93 8.00
CA ARG A 80 24.36 -4.23 8.39
C ARG A 80 24.07 -5.27 7.31
N TYR A 81 24.71 -6.42 7.36
CA TYR A 81 24.46 -7.52 6.41
C TYR A 81 22.98 -7.98 6.39
N THR A 82 22.27 -7.80 7.50
CA THR A 82 20.83 -8.12 7.61
C THR A 82 19.92 -6.95 7.26
N SER A 83 20.48 -5.79 6.85
CA SER A 83 19.72 -4.61 6.48
C SER A 83 19.15 -4.73 5.06
N ARG A 84 17.92 -4.29 4.89
CA ARG A 84 17.24 -4.23 3.60
C ARG A 84 16.44 -2.94 3.48
N ILE A 85 16.40 -2.40 2.28
CA ILE A 85 15.60 -1.23 1.94
C ILE A 85 14.47 -1.66 1.03
N ARG A 86 13.24 -1.30 1.38
CA ARG A 86 12.03 -1.61 0.63
C ARG A 86 11.12 -0.41 0.55
N PHE A 87 10.29 -0.39 -0.48
CA PHE A 87 9.36 0.69 -0.77
C PHE A 87 7.91 0.21 -0.69
N ALA A 88 7.05 1.10 -0.20
CA ALA A 88 5.61 0.99 -0.30
C ALA A 88 5.03 2.34 -0.75
N GLY A 89 4.01 2.31 -1.59
CA GLY A 89 3.38 3.54 -2.04
C GLY A 89 1.98 3.32 -2.59
N ASP A 90 1.23 4.40 -2.61
CA ASP A 90 -0.07 4.47 -3.25
C ASP A 90 -0.26 5.82 -3.94
N ALA A 91 -0.99 5.80 -5.02
CA ALA A 91 -1.41 6.99 -5.75
C ALA A 91 -2.90 6.89 -6.05
N SER A 92 -3.61 8.00 -5.92
CA SER A 92 -5.04 8.09 -6.20
C SER A 92 -5.35 9.37 -6.96
N LEU A 93 -5.98 9.22 -8.11
CA LEU A 93 -6.51 10.30 -8.94
C LEU A 93 -8.03 10.32 -8.80
N GLY A 94 -8.56 11.35 -8.16
CA GLY A 94 -10.00 11.60 -8.05
C GLY A 94 -10.45 12.66 -9.06
N PHE A 95 -11.64 12.48 -9.62
CA PHE A 95 -12.29 13.48 -10.43
C PHE A 95 -13.75 13.67 -10.01
N SER A 96 -14.20 14.92 -10.07
CA SER A 96 -15.55 15.30 -9.68
C SER A 96 -16.10 16.33 -10.65
N PHE A 97 -16.98 15.90 -11.53
CA PHE A 97 -17.73 16.75 -12.45
C PHE A 97 -19.18 16.83 -12.00
N PRO A 98 -19.99 17.79 -12.51
CA PRO A 98 -21.36 18.01 -12.05
C PRO A 98 -22.27 16.77 -12.10
N PHE A 99 -22.00 15.83 -12.99
CA PHE A 99 -22.84 14.64 -13.22
C PHE A 99 -22.10 13.32 -12.93
N VAL A 100 -20.76 13.36 -12.79
CA VAL A 100 -19.92 12.16 -12.69
C VAL A 100 -18.81 12.39 -11.69
N ASN A 101 -18.67 11.48 -10.74
CA ASN A 101 -17.56 11.42 -9.80
C ASN A 101 -16.88 10.07 -9.94
N GLY A 102 -15.57 10.05 -9.79
CA GLY A 102 -14.85 8.79 -9.81
C GLY A 102 -13.43 8.92 -9.29
N SER A 103 -12.80 7.78 -9.14
CA SER A 103 -11.39 7.72 -8.76
C SER A 103 -10.71 6.50 -9.35
N ILE A 104 -9.42 6.63 -9.57
CA ILE A 104 -8.53 5.53 -9.90
C ILE A 104 -7.43 5.53 -8.85
N SER A 105 -7.13 4.39 -8.27
CA SER A 105 -6.10 4.22 -7.26
C SER A 105 -5.18 3.06 -7.60
N TYR A 106 -3.91 3.24 -7.33
CA TYR A 106 -2.90 2.20 -7.45
C TYR A 106 -2.09 2.14 -6.17
N LYS A 107 -1.85 0.94 -5.68
CA LYS A 107 -1.06 0.68 -4.48
C LYS A 107 -0.06 -0.43 -4.75
N ILE A 108 1.14 -0.28 -4.25
CA ILE A 108 2.19 -1.29 -4.31
C ILE A 108 2.91 -1.38 -2.98
N ILE A 109 3.16 -2.60 -2.52
CA ILE A 109 4.01 -2.87 -1.36
C ILE A 109 5.00 -3.93 -1.76
N GLN A 110 6.28 -3.57 -1.78
CA GLN A 110 7.35 -4.48 -2.16
C GLN A 110 7.43 -5.70 -1.24
N PRO A 111 7.97 -6.84 -1.76
CA PRO A 111 8.30 -7.99 -0.93
C PRO A 111 9.20 -7.61 0.23
N ASP A 112 8.97 -8.23 1.39
CA ASP A 112 9.75 -8.00 2.61
C ASP A 112 9.74 -6.56 3.13
N TYR A 113 8.76 -5.75 2.72
CA TYR A 113 8.54 -4.45 3.34
C TYR A 113 8.09 -4.64 4.78
N VAL A 114 8.81 -4.02 5.71
CA VAL A 114 8.52 -4.07 7.15
C VAL A 114 8.41 -2.65 7.68
N SER A 115 7.41 -2.40 8.49
CA SER A 115 7.26 -1.19 9.29
C SER A 115 6.93 -1.58 10.71
N LEU A 116 7.85 -1.35 11.65
CA LEU A 116 7.64 -1.62 13.07
C LEU A 116 6.63 -0.67 13.72
N GLY A 117 6.20 0.38 12.99
CA GLY A 117 5.13 1.28 13.42
C GLY A 117 3.72 0.77 13.12
N THR A 118 3.57 -0.36 12.43
CA THR A 118 2.28 -0.96 12.10
C THR A 118 2.25 -2.43 12.50
N TYR A 119 1.18 -2.84 13.16
CA TYR A 119 1.06 -4.20 13.74
C TYR A 119 0.99 -5.30 12.68
N TYR A 120 0.39 -5.02 11.51
CA TYR A 120 0.32 -5.94 10.37
C TYR A 120 0.49 -5.16 9.07
N THR A 121 1.47 -5.53 8.29
CA THR A 121 1.63 -5.07 6.90
C THR A 121 1.60 -6.27 5.99
N SER A 122 0.53 -6.40 5.20
CA SER A 122 0.60 -7.27 4.03
C SER A 122 1.61 -6.68 3.07
N ASN A 123 2.56 -7.46 2.62
CA ASN A 123 3.56 -7.06 1.65
C ASN A 123 3.53 -7.98 0.42
N ASN A 124 4.37 -7.69 -0.57
CA ASN A 124 4.46 -8.49 -1.80
C ASN A 124 3.16 -8.50 -2.62
N TYR A 125 2.45 -7.37 -2.67
CA TYR A 125 1.26 -7.24 -3.50
C TYR A 125 1.12 -5.86 -4.14
N GLN A 126 0.34 -5.81 -5.20
CA GLN A 126 -0.15 -4.58 -5.79
C GLN A 126 -1.65 -4.63 -5.99
N SER A 127 -2.28 -3.47 -5.99
CA SER A 127 -3.71 -3.37 -6.25
C SER A 127 -4.03 -2.16 -7.12
N LEU A 128 -4.98 -2.34 -8.01
CA LEU A 128 -5.57 -1.29 -8.84
C LEU A 128 -7.04 -1.20 -8.49
N GLY A 129 -7.51 -0.01 -8.15
CA GLY A 129 -8.91 0.26 -7.87
C GLY A 129 -9.46 1.32 -8.81
N ALA A 130 -10.71 1.18 -9.19
CA ALA A 130 -11.46 2.19 -9.94
C ALA A 130 -12.88 2.31 -9.38
N SER A 131 -13.36 3.52 -9.20
CA SER A 131 -14.73 3.79 -8.81
C SER A 131 -15.34 4.85 -9.72
N LEU A 132 -16.61 4.68 -10.02
CA LEU A 132 -17.39 5.63 -10.79
C LEU A 132 -18.78 5.77 -10.18
N SER A 133 -19.27 6.99 -10.04
CA SER A 133 -20.62 7.27 -9.64
C SER A 133 -21.22 8.42 -10.46
N THR A 134 -22.47 8.28 -10.83
CA THR A 134 -23.19 9.31 -11.58
C THR A 134 -24.62 9.42 -11.09
N MET A 135 -25.17 10.63 -11.17
CA MET A 135 -26.58 10.90 -10.93
C MET A 135 -27.21 11.49 -12.19
N LEU A 136 -28.16 10.77 -12.74
CA LEU A 136 -28.88 11.15 -13.94
C LEU A 136 -30.28 11.68 -13.57
N PHE A 137 -30.68 12.80 -14.15
CA PHE A 137 -31.98 13.41 -13.99
C PHE A 137 -32.41 13.63 -12.52
N ARG A 138 -31.46 13.72 -11.57
CA ARG A 138 -31.69 13.80 -10.12
C ARG A 138 -32.55 12.66 -9.53
N ARG A 139 -32.73 11.56 -10.25
CA ARG A 139 -33.60 10.45 -9.87
C ARG A 139 -32.91 9.09 -9.97
N ILE A 140 -31.96 8.96 -10.88
CA ILE A 140 -31.26 7.72 -11.12
C ILE A 140 -29.84 7.89 -10.64
N SER A 141 -29.41 7.11 -9.66
CA SER A 141 -28.01 7.03 -9.26
C SER A 141 -27.43 5.69 -9.70
N LEU A 142 -26.29 5.77 -10.34
CA LEU A 142 -25.51 4.61 -10.79
C LEU A 142 -24.15 4.69 -10.14
N SER A 143 -23.68 3.58 -9.61
CA SER A 143 -22.31 3.47 -9.12
C SER A 143 -21.70 2.12 -9.48
N GLY A 144 -20.41 2.14 -9.74
CA GLY A 144 -19.63 0.95 -10.02
C GLY A 144 -18.27 1.04 -9.35
N ASN A 145 -17.79 -0.09 -8.84
CA ASN A 145 -16.45 -0.22 -8.29
C ASN A 145 -15.80 -1.46 -8.89
N PHE A 146 -14.52 -1.33 -9.17
CA PHE A 146 -13.66 -2.41 -9.62
C PHE A 146 -12.37 -2.38 -8.80
N SER A 147 -11.93 -3.52 -8.34
CA SER A 147 -10.65 -3.68 -7.67
C SER A 147 -9.98 -4.96 -8.16
N MET A 148 -8.73 -4.83 -8.53
CA MET A 148 -7.85 -5.94 -8.88
C MET A 148 -6.69 -5.94 -7.92
N GLN A 149 -6.37 -7.09 -7.37
CA GLN A 149 -5.21 -7.29 -6.51
C GLN A 149 -4.45 -8.51 -6.97
N ASN A 150 -3.13 -8.40 -7.06
CA ASN A 150 -2.25 -9.54 -7.28
C ASN A 150 -1.09 -9.52 -6.30
N ASP A 151 -0.70 -10.68 -5.87
CA ASP A 151 0.44 -10.93 -4.99
C ASP A 151 1.66 -11.45 -5.76
N ASN A 152 2.70 -11.89 -5.03
CA ASN A 152 3.89 -12.52 -5.58
C ASN A 152 4.65 -11.65 -6.59
N LEU A 153 4.82 -10.35 -6.28
CA LEU A 153 5.59 -9.42 -7.13
C LEU A 153 7.05 -9.88 -7.34
N SER A 154 7.58 -10.67 -6.41
CA SER A 154 8.94 -11.21 -6.48
C SER A 154 9.05 -12.45 -7.35
N LYS A 155 7.93 -13.06 -7.75
CA LYS A 155 7.85 -14.34 -8.46
C LYS A 155 8.60 -15.50 -7.75
N LYS A 156 8.76 -15.40 -6.42
CA LYS A 156 9.45 -16.39 -5.59
C LYS A 156 8.50 -17.37 -4.90
N GLN A 157 7.20 -17.08 -4.90
CA GLN A 157 6.18 -17.99 -4.37
C GLN A 157 5.75 -18.96 -5.47
N LEU A 158 5.38 -20.15 -5.08
CA LEU A 158 4.93 -21.21 -6.01
C LEU A 158 3.70 -20.80 -6.82
N TYR A 159 2.87 -19.93 -6.26
CA TYR A 159 1.63 -19.48 -6.88
C TYR A 159 1.52 -17.97 -6.81
N THR A 160 0.87 -17.38 -7.80
CA THR A 160 0.44 -15.99 -7.84
C THR A 160 -1.07 -15.95 -7.75
N ASN A 161 -1.62 -15.24 -6.77
CA ASN A 161 -3.05 -15.07 -6.62
C ASN A 161 -3.48 -13.75 -7.23
N ASN A 162 -4.44 -13.82 -8.13
CA ASN A 162 -5.09 -12.66 -8.75
C ASN A 162 -6.53 -12.61 -8.26
N GLY A 163 -6.86 -11.57 -7.50
CA GLY A 163 -8.21 -11.31 -7.00
C GLY A 163 -8.86 -10.15 -7.75
N TYR A 164 -10.09 -10.33 -8.16
CA TYR A 164 -10.90 -9.29 -8.80
C TYR A 164 -12.20 -9.14 -8.03
N VAL A 165 -12.51 -7.92 -7.62
CA VAL A 165 -13.77 -7.57 -6.97
C VAL A 165 -14.44 -6.52 -7.83
N TYR A 166 -15.72 -6.73 -8.11
CA TYR A 166 -16.50 -5.76 -8.85
C TYR A 166 -17.89 -5.63 -8.26
N SER A 167 -18.40 -4.42 -8.25
CA SER A 167 -19.76 -4.13 -7.80
C SER A 167 -20.40 -3.08 -8.67
N ALA A 168 -21.69 -3.21 -8.87
CA ALA A 168 -22.51 -2.22 -9.53
C ALA A 168 -23.79 -2.03 -8.74
N MET A 169 -24.24 -0.79 -8.62
CA MET A 169 -25.51 -0.43 -7.99
C MET A 169 -26.25 0.57 -8.87
N ALA A 170 -27.52 0.35 -9.02
CA ALA A 170 -28.43 1.28 -9.68
C ALA A 170 -29.62 1.54 -8.76
N SER A 171 -29.95 2.79 -8.53
CA SER A 171 -31.15 3.16 -7.77
C SER A 171 -31.96 4.21 -8.51
N TYR A 172 -33.26 4.06 -8.45
CA TYR A 172 -34.24 5.01 -8.97
C TYR A 172 -35.13 5.51 -7.83
N ASN A 173 -35.25 6.82 -7.70
CA ASN A 173 -36.09 7.48 -6.72
C ASN A 173 -37.17 8.33 -7.44
N HIS A 174 -38.43 7.97 -7.24
CA HIS A 174 -39.54 8.70 -7.78
C HIS A 174 -40.02 9.80 -6.81
N THR A 175 -40.55 10.89 -7.36
CA THR A 175 -41.01 12.05 -6.59
C THR A 175 -42.15 11.77 -5.60
N CYS A 176 -42.92 10.71 -5.81
CA CYS A 176 -43.98 10.28 -4.89
C CYS A 176 -43.49 9.44 -3.69
N GLY A 177 -42.19 9.36 -3.44
CA GLY A 177 -41.63 8.62 -2.32
C GLY A 177 -41.36 7.13 -2.59
N PHE A 178 -41.57 6.64 -3.81
CA PHE A 178 -41.22 5.30 -4.21
C PHE A 178 -39.78 5.24 -4.71
N GLY A 179 -39.01 4.27 -4.25
CA GLY A 179 -37.65 4.00 -4.71
C GLY A 179 -37.41 2.51 -4.97
N ILE A 180 -36.57 2.21 -5.95
CA ILE A 180 -36.10 0.85 -6.24
C ILE A 180 -34.57 0.87 -6.35
N THR A 181 -33.91 -0.11 -5.76
CA THR A 181 -32.45 -0.25 -5.82
C THR A 181 -32.10 -1.68 -6.22
N GLY A 182 -31.23 -1.80 -7.21
CA GLY A 182 -30.61 -3.05 -7.60
C GLY A 182 -29.10 -3.00 -7.30
N MET A 183 -28.54 -4.09 -6.80
CA MET A 183 -27.11 -4.23 -6.52
C MET A 183 -26.61 -5.55 -7.08
N PHE A 184 -25.41 -5.50 -7.67
CA PHE A 184 -24.68 -6.64 -8.15
C PHE A 184 -23.27 -6.62 -7.59
N ASN A 185 -22.81 -7.75 -7.02
CA ASN A 185 -21.45 -7.90 -6.52
C ASN A 185 -20.88 -9.21 -7.06
N GLY A 186 -19.61 -9.16 -7.44
CA GLY A 186 -18.89 -10.33 -7.89
C GLY A 186 -17.46 -10.35 -7.36
N TYR A 187 -16.98 -11.56 -7.15
CA TYR A 187 -15.59 -11.84 -6.75
C TYR A 187 -15.07 -12.98 -7.62
N LEU A 188 -13.90 -12.79 -8.19
CA LEU A 188 -13.17 -13.81 -8.94
C LEU A 188 -11.76 -13.91 -8.37
N GLN A 189 -11.36 -15.13 -8.03
CA GLN A 189 -9.98 -15.41 -7.66
C GLN A 189 -9.39 -16.40 -8.65
N ARG A 190 -8.22 -16.09 -9.15
CA ARG A 190 -7.43 -16.95 -10.03
C ARG A 190 -6.06 -17.16 -9.43
N GLN A 191 -5.62 -18.40 -9.44
CA GLN A 191 -4.29 -18.79 -9.01
C GLN A 191 -3.52 -19.28 -10.24
N ASP A 192 -2.38 -18.66 -10.48
CA ASP A 192 -1.47 -18.99 -11.58
C ASP A 192 -0.14 -19.48 -11.01
N ASP A 193 0.60 -20.28 -11.76
CA ASP A 193 1.96 -20.69 -11.38
C ASP A 193 2.85 -19.45 -11.25
N GLY A 194 3.54 -19.34 -10.12
CA GLY A 194 4.24 -18.11 -9.74
C GLY A 194 5.75 -18.16 -9.83
N ALA A 195 6.34 -19.33 -9.77
CA ALA A 195 7.79 -19.49 -9.82
C ALA A 195 8.27 -19.63 -11.27
N GLU A 196 9.09 -18.69 -11.73
CA GLU A 196 9.95 -18.97 -12.88
C GLU A 196 11.05 -19.91 -12.42
N VAL A 197 10.99 -21.18 -12.82
CA VAL A 197 12.07 -22.13 -12.63
C VAL A 197 13.21 -21.72 -13.56
N VAL A 198 14.25 -21.11 -12.98
CA VAL A 198 15.51 -20.85 -13.67
C VAL A 198 16.44 -22.05 -13.48
#